data_62b780ac04395098ff4afc35949301c7
#
_entry.id   62b780ac04395098ff4afc35949301c7
#
_cell.length_a   1.000
_cell.length_b   1.000
_cell.length_c   1.000
_cell.angle_alpha   90.00
_cell.angle_beta   90.00
_cell.angle_gamma   90.00
#
_symmetry.space_group_name_H-M   'P 1'
#
loop_
_entity.id
_entity.type
_entity.pdbx_description
1 polymer ?
#
loop_
_entity_poly.entity_id
_entity_poly.type
_entity_poly.pdbx_seq_one_letter_code
_entity_poly.pdbx_strand_id
1 'polypeptide(L)'
;HTDNRRQRQMCIRDSFSGALRPSQVAAVSIIKPQLDLNEKRLHIVAPPGSGKTVLGLYVWSDLVRLPTLVLSPNSAIQAQWAARTSLFDLDGKEDEISTDGKNPGLLTSLTYQAVTMPKKGGEDLDVTAIELWSETLVSKAEADTNEAAMLWIADLKRTNPDYFNERLSVYRKKVRDDFANNGNALWTLHDSARKTLMKLKEKGIGLIILDECHHLLHHWGRVLTELKEFFDDPIVLGLTATPPDFETVQELSLIHISEPTRRKH
;
A
#
# COMPACT_ATOMS: atom_id res chain seq x y z
N HIS A 1 -23.01 14.84 -7.40
CA HIS A 1 -21.60 14.33 -7.31
C HIS A 1 -21.42 12.90 -7.81
N THR A 2 -22.49 12.21 -8.22
CA THR A 2 -22.48 10.82 -8.70
C THR A 2 -22.19 10.66 -10.20
N ASP A 3 -22.16 11.73 -10.94
CA ASP A 3 -22.09 11.68 -12.42
C ASP A 3 -20.64 11.72 -12.97
N ASN A 4 -19.68 12.16 -12.17
CA ASN A 4 -18.30 12.33 -12.61
C ASN A 4 -17.46 11.01 -12.58
N ARG A 5 -17.99 9.93 -11.97
CA ARG A 5 -17.33 8.61 -11.96
C ARG A 5 -17.57 7.82 -13.26
N ARG A 6 -18.73 8.01 -13.91
CA ARG A 6 -19.07 7.30 -15.16
C ARG A 6 -18.30 7.82 -16.37
N GLN A 7 -17.85 9.07 -16.38
CA GLN A 7 -17.13 9.66 -17.51
C GLN A 7 -15.64 9.27 -17.58
N ARG A 8 -15.08 8.64 -16.53
CA ARG A 8 -13.67 8.16 -16.51
C ARG A 8 -13.54 6.68 -16.85
N GLN A 9 -14.61 6.00 -17.20
CA GLN A 9 -14.55 4.67 -17.76
C GLN A 9 -13.97 4.79 -19.17
N MET A 10 -12.63 4.89 -19.25
CA MET A 10 -11.94 4.78 -20.54
C MET A 10 -12.26 3.40 -21.10
N CYS A 11 -12.81 3.38 -22.33
CA CYS A 11 -13.09 2.17 -23.09
C CYS A 11 -11.75 1.49 -23.43
N ILE A 12 -11.16 0.81 -22.47
CA ILE A 12 -10.07 -0.13 -22.71
C ILE A 12 -10.77 -1.37 -23.29
N ARG A 13 -10.65 -1.60 -24.58
CA ARG A 13 -11.02 -2.88 -25.21
C ARG A 13 -9.81 -3.80 -25.12
N ASP A 14 -9.43 -4.12 -23.88
CA ASP A 14 -8.26 -4.96 -23.68
C ASP A 14 -8.72 -6.40 -23.65
N SER A 15 -8.17 -7.21 -24.50
CA SER A 15 -8.38 -8.65 -24.47
C SER A 15 -7.07 -9.32 -24.16
N PHE A 16 -7.08 -10.20 -23.16
CA PHE A 16 -5.95 -11.07 -22.91
C PHE A 16 -5.64 -11.89 -24.17
N SER A 17 -4.44 -11.76 -24.73
CA SER A 17 -4.03 -12.43 -25.97
C SER A 17 -3.80 -13.93 -25.83
N GLY A 18 -3.85 -14.47 -24.60
CA GLY A 18 -3.68 -15.88 -24.28
C GLY A 18 -4.96 -16.56 -23.80
N ALA A 19 -4.83 -17.81 -23.35
CA ALA A 19 -5.88 -18.52 -22.64
C ALA A 19 -5.61 -18.58 -21.14
N LEU A 20 -6.60 -18.25 -20.32
CA LEU A 20 -6.52 -18.41 -18.87
C LEU A 20 -6.37 -19.90 -18.51
N ARG A 21 -5.51 -20.19 -17.55
CA ARG A 21 -5.36 -21.54 -16.99
C ARG A 21 -6.64 -21.94 -16.26
N PRO A 22 -6.95 -23.25 -16.10
CA PRO A 22 -8.16 -23.69 -15.40
C PRO A 22 -8.34 -23.08 -13.99
N SER A 23 -7.24 -22.92 -13.24
CA SER A 23 -7.26 -22.28 -11.92
C SER A 23 -7.61 -20.78 -11.99
N GLN A 24 -7.11 -20.08 -13.01
CA GLN A 24 -7.44 -18.67 -13.24
C GLN A 24 -8.91 -18.51 -13.66
N VAL A 25 -9.42 -19.38 -14.52
CA VAL A 25 -10.85 -19.43 -14.90
C VAL A 25 -11.73 -19.64 -13.66
N ALA A 26 -11.36 -20.59 -12.79
CA ALA A 26 -12.07 -20.83 -11.54
C ALA A 26 -12.05 -19.59 -10.62
N ALA A 27 -10.90 -18.91 -10.50
CA ALA A 27 -10.81 -17.68 -9.71
C ALA A 27 -11.69 -16.56 -10.31
N VAL A 28 -11.65 -16.34 -11.62
CA VAL A 28 -12.50 -15.34 -12.30
C VAL A 28 -13.99 -15.62 -12.11
N SER A 29 -14.41 -16.90 -12.14
CA SER A 29 -15.81 -17.28 -11.90
C SER A 29 -16.32 -16.91 -10.50
N ILE A 30 -15.43 -16.74 -9.53
CA ILE A 30 -15.74 -16.29 -8.17
C ILE A 30 -15.64 -14.77 -8.06
N ILE A 31 -14.58 -14.16 -8.64
CA ILE A 31 -14.32 -12.73 -8.56
C ILE A 31 -15.43 -11.92 -9.22
N LYS A 32 -15.82 -12.30 -10.45
CA LYS A 32 -16.79 -11.51 -11.23
C LYS A 32 -18.14 -11.32 -10.51
N PRO A 33 -18.82 -12.35 -9.96
CA PRO A 33 -20.03 -12.14 -9.18
C PRO A 33 -19.84 -11.26 -7.95
N GLN A 34 -18.68 -11.33 -7.29
CA GLN A 34 -18.39 -10.48 -6.13
C GLN A 34 -18.29 -9.00 -6.54
N LEU A 35 -17.60 -8.72 -7.66
CA LEU A 35 -17.53 -7.37 -8.22
C LEU A 35 -18.91 -6.86 -8.64
N ASP A 36 -19.76 -7.70 -9.23
CA ASP A 36 -21.14 -7.37 -9.62
C ASP A 36 -22.01 -7.04 -8.39
N LEU A 37 -21.71 -7.64 -7.24
CA LEU A 37 -22.32 -7.31 -5.93
C LEU A 37 -21.69 -6.09 -5.26
N ASN A 38 -20.78 -5.37 -5.95
CA ASN A 38 -20.02 -4.23 -5.43
C ASN A 38 -19.11 -4.60 -4.25
N GLU A 39 -18.67 -5.87 -4.16
CA GLU A 39 -17.63 -6.24 -3.19
C GLU A 39 -16.29 -5.63 -3.61
N LYS A 40 -15.66 -4.91 -2.70
CA LYS A 40 -14.45 -4.15 -2.98
C LYS A 40 -13.21 -4.74 -2.32
N ARG A 41 -13.35 -5.85 -1.61
CA ARG A 41 -12.24 -6.47 -0.87
C ARG A 41 -12.12 -7.94 -1.25
N LEU A 42 -11.18 -8.22 -2.14
CA LEU A 42 -10.95 -9.55 -2.68
C LEU A 42 -9.55 -10.03 -2.30
N HIS A 43 -9.44 -11.27 -1.87
CA HIS A 43 -8.16 -11.88 -1.52
C HIS A 43 -8.05 -13.26 -2.15
N ILE A 44 -6.98 -13.48 -2.91
CA ILE A 44 -6.71 -14.71 -3.64
C ILE A 44 -5.46 -15.36 -3.08
N VAL A 45 -5.61 -16.58 -2.59
CA VAL A 45 -4.50 -17.44 -2.20
C VAL A 45 -4.27 -18.46 -3.30
N ALA A 46 -3.11 -18.41 -3.93
CA ALA A 46 -2.76 -19.30 -5.04
C ALA A 46 -1.26 -19.62 -5.01
N PRO A 47 -0.87 -20.88 -5.26
CA PRO A 47 0.52 -21.32 -5.12
C PRO A 47 1.48 -20.53 -6.06
N PRO A 48 2.79 -20.51 -5.75
CA PRO A 48 3.78 -19.93 -6.63
C PRO A 48 3.67 -20.54 -8.04
N GLY A 49 3.83 -19.73 -9.09
CA GLY A 49 3.72 -20.18 -10.47
C GLY A 49 2.29 -20.41 -11.01
N SER A 50 1.24 -20.20 -10.21
CA SER A 50 -0.17 -20.29 -10.66
C SER A 50 -0.57 -19.21 -11.67
N GLY A 51 0.25 -18.16 -11.82
CA GLY A 51 -0.03 -17.06 -12.74
C GLY A 51 -0.82 -15.92 -12.11
N LYS A 52 -0.65 -15.66 -10.81
CA LYS A 52 -1.28 -14.56 -10.07
C LYS A 52 -1.18 -13.21 -10.78
N THR A 53 -0.01 -12.89 -11.34
CA THR A 53 0.21 -11.64 -12.09
C THR A 53 -0.73 -11.52 -13.30
N VAL A 54 -0.86 -12.58 -14.09
CA VAL A 54 -1.78 -12.61 -15.25
C VAL A 54 -3.23 -12.49 -14.78
N LEU A 55 -3.60 -13.18 -13.71
CA LEU A 55 -4.94 -13.08 -13.13
C LEU A 55 -5.24 -11.65 -12.65
N GLY A 56 -4.32 -11.00 -11.94
CA GLY A 56 -4.50 -9.62 -11.49
C GLY A 56 -4.61 -8.63 -12.66
N LEU A 57 -3.80 -8.82 -13.72
CA LEU A 57 -3.91 -8.02 -14.95
C LEU A 57 -5.24 -8.26 -15.67
N TYR A 58 -5.74 -9.51 -15.71
CA TYR A 58 -7.05 -9.82 -16.26
C TYR A 58 -8.19 -9.16 -15.46
N VAL A 59 -8.11 -9.15 -14.14
CA VAL A 59 -9.07 -8.41 -13.31
C VAL A 59 -9.04 -6.92 -13.63
N TRP A 60 -7.85 -6.35 -13.80
CA TRP A 60 -7.71 -4.96 -14.20
C TRP A 60 -8.30 -4.68 -15.59
N SER A 61 -7.84 -5.40 -16.63
CA SER A 61 -8.15 -5.08 -18.04
C SER A 61 -9.57 -5.47 -18.44
N ASP A 62 -10.07 -6.62 -18.00
CA ASP A 62 -11.32 -7.19 -18.49
C ASP A 62 -12.50 -6.99 -17.53
N LEU A 63 -12.27 -6.91 -16.21
CA LEU A 63 -13.35 -6.83 -15.23
C LEU A 63 -13.55 -5.42 -14.66
N VAL A 64 -12.48 -4.75 -14.21
CA VAL A 64 -12.56 -3.48 -13.47
C VAL A 64 -12.41 -2.27 -14.37
N ARG A 65 -11.40 -2.25 -15.23
CA ARG A 65 -11.13 -1.20 -16.25
C ARG A 65 -11.01 0.21 -15.68
N LEU A 66 -10.35 0.34 -14.53
CA LEU A 66 -10.08 1.62 -13.87
C LEU A 66 -8.57 1.85 -13.73
N PRO A 67 -8.13 3.12 -13.57
CA PRO A 67 -6.74 3.38 -13.20
C PRO A 67 -6.33 2.57 -11.99
N THR A 68 -5.21 1.85 -12.10
CA THR A 68 -4.82 0.80 -11.16
C THR A 68 -3.43 1.04 -10.59
N LEU A 69 -3.32 0.89 -9.29
CA LEU A 69 -2.06 0.84 -8.56
C LEU A 69 -1.73 -0.60 -8.21
N VAL A 70 -0.58 -1.10 -8.67
CA VAL A 70 -0.02 -2.39 -8.25
C VAL A 70 1.08 -2.13 -7.25
N LEU A 71 1.03 -2.77 -6.10
CA LEU A 71 2.06 -2.69 -5.06
C LEU A 71 2.75 -4.05 -4.91
N SER A 72 4.07 -4.03 -4.99
CA SER A 72 4.95 -5.20 -4.99
C SER A 72 6.03 -5.11 -3.92
N PRO A 73 6.52 -6.24 -3.39
CA PRO A 73 7.53 -6.23 -2.32
C PRO A 73 8.90 -5.69 -2.75
N ASN A 74 9.24 -5.78 -4.03
CA ASN A 74 10.53 -5.32 -4.56
C ASN A 74 10.45 -4.86 -6.01
N SER A 75 11.52 -4.23 -6.50
CA SER A 75 11.60 -3.67 -7.85
C SER A 75 11.61 -4.72 -8.96
N ALA A 76 12.09 -5.94 -8.71
CA ALA A 76 12.07 -6.99 -9.71
C ALA A 76 10.63 -7.45 -10.01
N ILE A 77 9.81 -7.62 -8.98
CA ILE A 77 8.39 -7.96 -9.12
C ILE A 77 7.61 -6.77 -9.70
N GLN A 78 7.92 -5.54 -9.28
CA GLN A 78 7.38 -4.32 -9.87
C GLN A 78 7.58 -4.30 -11.40
N ALA A 79 8.80 -4.52 -11.86
CA ALA A 79 9.13 -4.55 -13.29
C ALA A 79 8.42 -5.71 -14.02
N GLN A 80 8.26 -6.86 -13.38
CA GLN A 80 7.54 -8.00 -13.91
C GLN A 80 6.06 -7.69 -14.18
N TRP A 81 5.40 -6.95 -13.29
CA TRP A 81 4.02 -6.50 -13.50
C TRP A 81 3.90 -5.63 -14.74
N ALA A 82 4.74 -4.62 -14.89
CA ALA A 82 4.75 -3.75 -16.05
C ALA A 82 5.04 -4.52 -17.35
N ALA A 83 6.06 -5.38 -17.34
CA ALA A 83 6.41 -6.18 -18.52
C ALA A 83 5.32 -7.16 -18.97
N ARG A 84 4.54 -7.70 -18.03
CA ARG A 84 3.47 -8.66 -18.32
C ARG A 84 2.23 -8.02 -18.96
N THR A 85 2.10 -6.71 -18.95
CA THR A 85 1.01 -6.02 -19.66
C THR A 85 1.09 -6.25 -21.18
N SER A 86 2.27 -6.58 -21.72
CA SER A 86 2.45 -6.96 -23.12
C SER A 86 1.66 -8.21 -23.56
N LEU A 87 1.11 -8.99 -22.62
CA LEU A 87 0.21 -10.10 -22.89
C LEU A 87 -1.25 -9.66 -23.15
N PHE A 88 -1.51 -8.36 -23.04
CA PHE A 88 -2.83 -7.75 -23.21
C PHE A 88 -2.78 -6.76 -24.36
N ASP A 89 -3.82 -6.73 -25.15
CA ASP A 89 -4.00 -5.71 -26.19
C ASP A 89 -4.48 -4.42 -25.51
N LEU A 90 -3.61 -3.43 -25.42
CA LEU A 90 -3.88 -2.15 -24.78
C LEU A 90 -4.39 -1.08 -25.74
N ASP A 91 -4.68 -1.45 -27.00
CA ASP A 91 -5.25 -0.56 -28.01
C ASP A 91 -4.44 0.76 -28.15
N GLY A 92 -3.11 0.64 -28.21
CA GLY A 92 -2.20 1.77 -28.36
C GLY A 92 -1.94 2.59 -27.08
N LYS A 93 -2.27 2.04 -25.89
CA LYS A 93 -2.06 2.70 -24.59
C LYS A 93 -0.88 2.12 -23.80
N GLU A 94 0.06 1.50 -24.48
CA GLU A 94 1.27 0.92 -23.85
C GLU A 94 2.06 1.97 -23.08
N ASP A 95 2.08 3.21 -23.54
CA ASP A 95 2.73 4.35 -22.88
C ASP A 95 2.04 4.76 -21.56
N GLU A 96 0.82 4.27 -21.30
CA GLU A 96 0.11 4.50 -20.03
C GLU A 96 0.42 3.45 -18.96
N ILE A 97 1.39 2.58 -19.20
CA ILE A 97 1.94 1.67 -18.19
C ILE A 97 3.16 2.33 -17.55
N SER A 98 3.09 2.55 -16.24
CA SER A 98 4.13 3.28 -15.52
C SER A 98 4.73 2.47 -14.36
N THR A 99 6.02 2.65 -14.15
CA THR A 99 6.74 2.23 -12.93
C THR A 99 7.26 3.43 -12.14
N ASP A 100 6.87 4.64 -12.56
CA ASP A 100 7.25 5.90 -11.92
C ASP A 100 6.05 6.55 -11.22
N GLY A 101 6.11 6.66 -9.90
CA GLY A 101 5.06 7.30 -9.10
C GLY A 101 4.91 8.81 -9.33
N LYS A 102 5.85 9.46 -10.02
CA LYS A 102 5.73 10.88 -10.41
C LYS A 102 4.84 11.06 -11.63
N ASN A 103 4.78 10.06 -12.48
CA ASN A 103 4.03 10.03 -13.73
C ASN A 103 3.14 8.79 -13.79
N PRO A 104 2.06 8.71 -12.98
CA PRO A 104 1.21 7.53 -12.94
C PRO A 104 0.41 7.37 -14.24
N GLY A 105 0.34 6.12 -14.72
CA GLY A 105 -0.40 5.71 -15.89
C GLY A 105 -1.77 5.09 -15.58
N LEU A 106 -2.35 4.41 -16.57
CA LEU A 106 -3.56 3.59 -16.37
C LEU A 106 -3.27 2.41 -15.44
N LEU A 107 -2.10 1.79 -15.59
CA LEU A 107 -1.56 0.88 -14.60
C LEU A 107 -0.23 1.44 -14.13
N THR A 108 -0.12 1.65 -12.83
CA THR A 108 1.11 2.09 -12.19
C THR A 108 1.59 1.01 -11.24
N SER A 109 2.73 0.40 -11.55
CA SER A 109 3.35 -0.62 -10.70
C SER A 109 4.47 0.01 -9.86
N LEU A 110 4.34 -0.06 -8.53
CA LEU A 110 5.29 0.49 -7.57
C LEU A 110 5.66 -0.56 -6.53
N THR A 111 6.73 -0.30 -5.78
CA THR A 111 7.01 -1.07 -4.57
C THR A 111 6.18 -0.54 -3.40
N TYR A 112 5.89 -1.39 -2.40
CA TYR A 112 5.27 -0.95 -1.15
C TYR A 112 6.03 0.23 -0.54
N GLN A 113 7.35 0.17 -0.53
CA GLN A 113 8.20 1.23 0.02
C GLN A 113 7.99 2.59 -0.65
N ALA A 114 7.68 2.63 -1.94
CA ALA A 114 7.48 3.89 -2.68
C ALA A 114 6.31 4.72 -2.12
N VAL A 115 5.30 4.08 -1.55
CA VAL A 115 4.09 4.72 -1.01
C VAL A 115 4.00 4.66 0.51
N THR A 116 4.87 3.89 1.19
CA THR A 116 4.81 3.70 2.64
C THR A 116 6.08 4.11 3.36
N MET A 117 7.07 4.69 2.65
CA MET A 117 8.34 5.09 3.27
C MET A 117 8.08 6.12 4.38
N PRO A 118 8.47 5.84 5.64
CA PRO A 118 8.27 6.78 6.73
C PRO A 118 9.28 7.93 6.67
N LYS A 119 8.88 9.10 7.15
CA LYS A 119 9.81 10.20 7.38
C LYS A 119 10.80 9.85 8.49
N LYS A 120 12.08 10.11 8.23
CA LYS A 120 13.16 9.81 9.19
C LYS A 120 13.39 10.94 10.19
N GLY A 121 13.02 12.17 9.84
CA GLY A 121 13.15 13.39 10.62
C GLY A 121 12.31 14.49 9.97
N GLY A 122 12.47 15.71 10.42
CA GLY A 122 11.76 16.90 9.99
C GLY A 122 11.31 17.70 11.21
N GLU A 123 11.16 19.01 11.05
CA GLU A 123 10.90 19.92 12.18
C GLU A 123 9.70 19.47 13.01
N ASP A 124 8.57 19.18 12.38
CA ASP A 124 7.34 18.74 13.05
C ASP A 124 7.54 17.46 13.87
N LEU A 125 8.23 16.45 13.27
CA LEU A 125 8.50 15.18 13.94
C LEU A 125 9.50 15.35 15.07
N ASP A 126 10.49 16.24 14.90
CA ASP A 126 11.53 16.48 15.89
C ASP A 126 10.97 17.20 17.11
N VAL A 127 10.14 18.21 16.89
CA VAL A 127 9.45 18.93 17.96
C VAL A 127 8.62 17.96 18.81
N THR A 128 7.71 17.21 18.18
CA THR A 128 6.88 16.23 18.89
C THR A 128 7.70 15.15 19.59
N ALA A 129 8.80 14.70 18.97
CA ALA A 129 9.68 13.70 19.57
C ALA A 129 10.44 14.23 20.80
N ILE A 130 10.87 15.50 20.77
CA ILE A 130 11.51 16.17 21.92
C ILE A 130 10.51 16.39 23.04
N GLU A 131 9.28 16.81 22.74
CA GLU A 131 8.19 16.93 23.70
C GLU A 131 7.92 15.61 24.41
N LEU A 132 7.71 14.53 23.66
CA LEU A 132 7.51 13.18 24.21
C LEU A 132 8.72 12.71 25.04
N TRP A 133 9.94 13.07 24.61
CA TRP A 133 11.14 12.75 25.39
C TRP A 133 11.16 13.51 26.73
N SER A 134 10.86 14.82 26.72
CA SER A 134 10.81 15.61 27.95
C SER A 134 9.75 15.09 28.94
N GLU A 135 8.55 14.78 28.46
CA GLU A 135 7.48 14.18 29.26
C GLU A 135 7.91 12.82 29.85
N THR A 136 8.64 12.02 29.08
CA THR A 136 9.16 10.73 29.57
C THR A 136 10.18 10.90 30.68
N LEU A 137 11.05 11.92 30.60
CA LEU A 137 12.03 12.23 31.67
C LEU A 137 11.32 12.63 32.96
N VAL A 138 10.28 13.47 32.85
CA VAL A 138 9.49 13.90 34.02
C VAL A 138 8.73 12.71 34.61
N SER A 139 8.08 11.88 33.80
CA SER A 139 7.31 10.71 34.26
C SER A 139 8.16 9.68 34.97
N LYS A 140 9.44 9.61 34.64
CA LYS A 140 10.43 8.71 35.28
C LYS A 140 11.15 9.37 36.46
N ALA A 141 10.80 10.58 36.84
CA ALA A 141 11.51 11.37 37.83
C ALA A 141 13.00 11.61 37.53
N GLU A 142 13.36 11.62 36.23
CA GLU A 142 14.70 11.96 35.73
C GLU A 142 14.85 13.49 35.54
N ALA A 143 13.73 14.22 35.52
CA ALA A 143 13.65 15.70 35.55
C ALA A 143 12.46 16.15 36.38
N ASP A 144 12.58 17.32 37.04
CA ASP A 144 11.53 17.83 37.89
C ASP A 144 10.38 18.45 37.08
N THR A 145 10.67 19.10 35.96
CA THR A 145 9.71 19.76 35.07
C THR A 145 10.04 19.54 33.60
N ASN A 146 9.05 19.75 32.71
CA ASN A 146 9.27 19.71 31.28
C ASN A 146 10.29 20.73 30.79
N GLU A 147 10.28 21.94 31.37
CA GLU A 147 11.24 23.01 31.04
C GLU A 147 12.68 22.56 31.38
N ALA A 148 12.88 21.99 32.58
CA ALA A 148 14.18 21.44 32.95
C ALA A 148 14.65 20.31 32.04
N ALA A 149 13.75 19.42 31.68
CA ALA A 149 14.02 18.35 30.71
C ALA A 149 14.40 18.89 29.33
N MET A 150 13.68 19.88 28.80
CA MET A 150 13.97 20.50 27.51
C MET A 150 15.31 21.23 27.49
N LEU A 151 15.64 21.94 28.56
CA LEU A 151 16.95 22.58 28.70
C LEU A 151 18.09 21.55 28.73
N TRP A 152 17.91 20.45 29.44
CA TRP A 152 18.90 19.36 29.44
C TRP A 152 19.05 18.72 28.08
N ILE A 153 17.94 18.47 27.34
CA ILE A 153 17.96 17.92 25.98
C ILE A 153 18.69 18.89 25.03
N ALA A 154 18.44 20.19 25.15
CA ALA A 154 19.10 21.20 24.34
C ALA A 154 20.62 21.26 24.62
N ASP A 155 21.04 21.15 25.88
CA ASP A 155 22.44 21.07 26.26
C ASP A 155 23.08 19.77 25.75
N LEU A 156 22.38 18.65 25.85
CA LEU A 156 22.81 17.37 25.32
C LEU A 156 23.08 17.42 23.82
N LYS A 157 22.23 18.09 23.05
CA LYS A 157 22.44 18.30 21.60
C LYS A 157 23.75 18.99 21.31
N ARG A 158 24.20 19.90 22.19
CA ARG A 158 25.44 20.66 22.06
C ARG A 158 26.65 19.87 22.56
N THR A 159 26.52 19.15 23.67
CA THR A 159 27.65 18.52 24.40
C THR A 159 27.90 17.09 23.96
N ASN A 160 26.86 16.36 23.56
CA ASN A 160 26.94 14.95 23.09
C ASN A 160 25.94 14.70 21.96
N PRO A 161 26.24 15.20 20.73
CA PRO A 161 25.33 15.11 19.59
C PRO A 161 25.03 13.67 19.15
N ASP A 162 25.95 12.73 19.32
CA ASP A 162 25.76 11.34 18.93
C ASP A 162 24.70 10.68 19.79
N TYR A 163 24.80 10.81 21.10
CA TYR A 163 23.79 10.31 22.04
C TYR A 163 22.45 11.02 21.84
N PHE A 164 22.43 12.34 21.62
CA PHE A 164 21.22 13.09 21.31
C PHE A 164 20.53 12.50 20.07
N ASN A 165 21.26 12.28 18.97
CA ASN A 165 20.69 11.76 17.74
C ASN A 165 20.17 10.33 17.89
N GLU A 166 20.87 9.48 18.61
CA GLU A 166 20.42 8.12 18.93
C GLU A 166 19.08 8.17 19.70
N ARG A 167 19.03 8.94 20.78
CA ARG A 167 17.82 9.09 21.61
C ARG A 167 16.66 9.71 20.83
N LEU A 168 16.91 10.77 20.08
CA LEU A 168 15.91 11.41 19.22
C LEU A 168 15.34 10.42 18.20
N SER A 169 16.15 9.55 17.63
CA SER A 169 15.71 8.50 16.69
C SER A 169 14.70 7.55 17.35
N VAL A 170 14.92 7.17 18.62
CA VAL A 170 13.99 6.33 19.39
C VAL A 170 12.65 7.03 19.58
N TYR A 171 12.65 8.30 19.94
CA TYR A 171 11.40 9.06 20.17
C TYR A 171 10.68 9.38 18.86
N ARG A 172 11.39 9.68 17.77
CA ARG A 172 10.80 9.80 16.43
C ARG A 172 10.04 8.52 16.03
N LYS A 173 10.62 7.35 16.34
CA LYS A 173 9.93 6.07 16.09
C LYS A 173 8.66 5.94 16.91
N LYS A 174 8.71 6.25 18.22
CA LYS A 174 7.53 6.19 19.10
C LYS A 174 6.40 7.12 18.61
N VAL A 175 6.73 8.35 18.22
CA VAL A 175 5.76 9.30 17.66
C VAL A 175 5.12 8.76 16.39
N ARG A 176 5.92 8.22 15.46
CA ARG A 176 5.36 7.63 14.24
C ARG A 176 4.44 6.44 14.53
N ASP A 177 4.84 5.57 15.45
CA ASP A 177 4.05 4.41 15.84
C ASP A 177 2.72 4.83 16.48
N ASP A 178 2.74 5.87 17.32
CA ASP A 178 1.55 6.42 17.95
C ASP A 178 0.61 7.05 16.92
N PHE A 179 1.11 7.93 16.06
CA PHE A 179 0.31 8.53 14.99
C PHE A 179 -0.30 7.47 14.07
N ALA A 180 0.47 6.44 13.70
CA ALA A 180 -0.03 5.35 12.87
C ALA A 180 -1.09 4.51 13.59
N ASN A 181 -0.98 4.32 14.91
CA ASN A 181 -1.99 3.62 15.72
C ASN A 181 -3.30 4.40 15.85
N ASN A 182 -3.22 5.73 15.80
CA ASN A 182 -4.35 6.62 15.98
C ASN A 182 -4.99 7.08 14.64
N GLY A 183 -4.76 6.34 13.53
CA GLY A 183 -5.38 6.62 12.24
C GLY A 183 -4.77 7.80 11.50
N ASN A 184 -3.48 8.08 11.72
CA ASN A 184 -2.72 9.14 11.06
C ASN A 184 -1.43 8.60 10.40
N ALA A 185 -1.47 7.39 9.88
CA ALA A 185 -0.30 6.76 9.28
C ALA A 185 0.23 7.55 8.07
N LEU A 186 -0.64 8.17 7.27
CA LEU A 186 -0.23 8.99 6.12
C LEU A 186 0.57 10.23 6.53
N TRP A 187 0.35 10.78 7.73
CA TRP A 187 1.16 11.87 8.26
C TRP A 187 2.61 11.44 8.50
N THR A 188 2.83 10.17 8.84
CA THR A 188 4.16 9.63 9.14
C THR A 188 5.03 9.40 7.90
N LEU A 189 4.47 9.57 6.71
CA LEU A 189 5.15 9.28 5.45
C LEU A 189 6.18 10.36 5.07
N HIS A 190 7.23 9.93 4.42
CA HIS A 190 8.21 10.79 3.78
C HIS A 190 7.55 11.61 2.66
N ASP A 191 8.03 12.82 2.41
CA ASP A 191 7.46 13.73 1.40
C ASP A 191 7.40 13.14 0.00
N SER A 192 8.39 12.32 -0.39
CA SER A 192 8.37 11.64 -1.68
C SER A 192 7.20 10.65 -1.79
N ALA A 193 6.91 9.88 -0.73
CA ALA A 193 5.77 8.96 -0.70
C ALA A 193 4.44 9.73 -0.75
N ARG A 194 4.32 10.82 0.03
CA ARG A 194 3.13 11.69 0.01
C ARG A 194 2.89 12.31 -1.38
N LYS A 195 3.94 12.82 -2.04
CA LYS A 195 3.84 13.37 -3.40
C LYS A 195 3.40 12.30 -4.41
N THR A 196 3.94 11.08 -4.30
CA THR A 196 3.52 9.94 -5.11
C THR A 196 2.03 9.64 -4.91
N LEU A 197 1.58 9.56 -3.66
CA LEU A 197 0.16 9.31 -3.35
C LEU A 197 -0.75 10.40 -3.89
N MET A 198 -0.36 11.68 -3.81
CA MET A 198 -1.13 12.78 -4.39
C MET A 198 -1.28 12.65 -5.91
N LYS A 199 -0.20 12.29 -6.62
CA LYS A 199 -0.24 12.06 -8.07
C LYS A 199 -1.15 10.88 -8.45
N LEU A 200 -1.09 9.79 -7.68
CA LEU A 200 -1.98 8.65 -7.84
C LEU A 200 -3.45 9.04 -7.58
N LYS A 201 -3.72 9.89 -6.59
CA LYS A 201 -5.06 10.41 -6.32
C LYS A 201 -5.58 11.25 -7.48
N GLU A 202 -4.76 12.14 -8.05
CA GLU A 202 -5.09 12.93 -9.25
C GLU A 202 -5.42 12.03 -10.44
N LYS A 203 -4.74 10.88 -10.60
CA LYS A 203 -5.04 9.88 -11.64
C LYS A 203 -6.38 9.17 -11.41
N GLY A 204 -6.89 9.16 -10.19
CA GLY A 204 -8.17 8.58 -9.82
C GLY A 204 -8.13 7.05 -9.71
N ILE A 205 -7.22 6.54 -8.90
CA ILE A 205 -7.06 5.10 -8.64
C ILE A 205 -8.38 4.47 -8.19
N GLY A 206 -8.85 3.49 -8.94
CA GLY A 206 -10.08 2.74 -8.65
C GLY A 206 -9.84 1.28 -8.30
N LEU A 207 -8.63 0.77 -8.56
CA LEU A 207 -8.20 -0.58 -8.18
C LEU A 207 -6.81 -0.54 -7.57
N ILE A 208 -6.63 -1.22 -6.45
CA ILE A 208 -5.31 -1.47 -5.85
C ILE A 208 -5.07 -2.98 -5.85
N ILE A 209 -3.97 -3.41 -6.44
CA ILE A 209 -3.52 -4.81 -6.42
C ILE A 209 -2.34 -4.91 -5.46
N LEU A 210 -2.47 -5.76 -4.45
CA LEU A 210 -1.44 -6.02 -3.45
C LEU A 210 -0.80 -7.37 -3.73
N ASP A 211 0.41 -7.37 -4.30
CA ASP A 211 1.13 -8.60 -4.62
C ASP A 211 1.95 -9.07 -3.41
N GLU A 212 1.90 -10.38 -3.13
CA GLU A 212 2.51 -11.03 -1.95
C GLU A 212 2.12 -10.33 -0.63
N CYS A 213 0.82 -10.04 -0.48
CA CYS A 213 0.28 -9.23 0.62
C CYS A 213 0.46 -9.83 2.03
N HIS A 214 0.91 -11.09 2.15
CA HIS A 214 1.30 -11.70 3.42
C HIS A 214 2.54 -11.06 4.07
N HIS A 215 3.31 -10.26 3.32
CA HIS A 215 4.41 -9.46 3.83
C HIS A 215 3.99 -8.11 4.42
N LEU A 216 2.68 -7.79 4.42
CA LEU A 216 2.14 -6.53 4.92
C LEU A 216 2.07 -6.54 6.45
N LEU A 217 3.22 -6.40 7.10
CA LEU A 217 3.32 -6.36 8.55
C LEU A 217 3.25 -4.92 9.09
N HIS A 218 2.44 -4.70 10.14
CA HIS A 218 2.42 -3.49 10.97
C HIS A 218 2.24 -2.16 10.22
N HIS A 219 3.32 -1.40 10.01
CA HIS A 219 3.26 -0.05 9.43
C HIS A 219 2.62 -0.01 8.03
N TRP A 220 2.96 -0.96 7.16
CA TRP A 220 2.38 -1.02 5.81
C TRP A 220 0.88 -1.28 5.83
N GLY A 221 0.42 -2.18 6.69
CA GLY A 221 -1.00 -2.48 6.86
C GLY A 221 -1.79 -1.23 7.25
N ARG A 222 -1.29 -0.46 8.22
CA ARG A 222 -1.92 0.78 8.67
C ARG A 222 -2.00 1.83 7.56
N VAL A 223 -0.89 2.06 6.85
CA VAL A 223 -0.89 2.99 5.70
C VAL A 223 -1.91 2.55 4.65
N LEU A 224 -1.94 1.26 4.30
CA LEU A 224 -2.87 0.74 3.29
C LEU A 224 -4.34 0.83 3.73
N THR A 225 -4.63 0.72 5.02
CA THR A 225 -5.98 0.94 5.57
C THR A 225 -6.43 2.38 5.33
N GLU A 226 -5.56 3.36 5.58
CA GLU A 226 -5.88 4.78 5.33
C GLU A 226 -5.95 5.11 3.84
N LEU A 227 -5.20 4.40 2.98
CA LEU A 227 -5.29 4.58 1.52
C LEU A 227 -6.68 4.27 0.96
N LYS A 228 -7.46 3.44 1.63
CA LYS A 228 -8.85 3.17 1.28
C LYS A 228 -9.69 4.46 1.25
N GLU A 229 -9.63 5.24 2.31
CA GLU A 229 -10.34 6.52 2.38
C GLU A 229 -9.68 7.57 1.48
N PHE A 230 -8.34 7.59 1.46
CA PHE A 230 -7.57 8.51 0.65
C PHE A 230 -7.90 8.43 -0.84
N PHE A 231 -8.12 7.23 -1.40
CA PHE A 231 -8.49 6.98 -2.80
C PHE A 231 -10.01 6.83 -3.02
N ASP A 232 -10.86 7.29 -2.11
CA ASP A 232 -12.32 7.24 -2.24
C ASP A 232 -12.87 5.80 -2.39
N ASP A 233 -12.40 4.89 -1.55
CA ASP A 233 -12.82 3.50 -1.44
C ASP A 233 -12.64 2.67 -2.74
N PRO A 234 -11.39 2.49 -3.22
CA PRO A 234 -11.07 1.69 -4.39
C PRO A 234 -11.35 0.20 -4.14
N ILE A 235 -11.43 -0.56 -5.22
CA ILE A 235 -11.38 -2.04 -5.14
C ILE A 235 -9.98 -2.44 -4.70
N VAL A 236 -9.86 -3.37 -3.76
CA VAL A 236 -8.58 -3.93 -3.31
C VAL A 236 -8.54 -5.42 -3.60
N LEU A 237 -7.54 -5.85 -4.37
CA LEU A 237 -7.27 -7.22 -4.71
C LEU A 237 -5.94 -7.67 -4.09
N GLY A 238 -5.99 -8.48 -3.05
CA GLY A 238 -4.82 -9.11 -2.46
C GLY A 238 -4.47 -10.41 -3.17
N LEU A 239 -3.20 -10.58 -3.52
CA LEU A 239 -2.65 -11.80 -4.14
C LEU A 239 -1.52 -12.33 -3.27
N THR A 240 -1.57 -13.61 -2.91
CA THR A 240 -0.52 -14.23 -2.10
C THR A 240 -0.37 -15.71 -2.39
N ALA A 241 0.81 -16.24 -2.11
CA ALA A 241 1.07 -17.68 -2.12
C ALA A 241 0.78 -18.34 -0.75
N THR A 242 0.81 -17.57 0.31
CA THR A 242 0.65 -18.04 1.69
C THR A 242 -0.66 -17.50 2.25
N PRO A 243 -1.51 -18.31 2.89
CA PRO A 243 -2.66 -17.81 3.61
C PRO A 243 -2.20 -16.76 4.63
N PRO A 244 -2.84 -15.60 4.71
CA PRO A 244 -2.52 -14.61 5.72
C PRO A 244 -2.94 -15.11 7.10
N ASP A 245 -2.27 -14.62 8.13
CA ASP A 245 -2.70 -14.83 9.50
C ASP A 245 -4.06 -14.17 9.74
N PHE A 246 -4.84 -14.71 10.67
CA PHE A 246 -6.21 -14.27 10.96
C PHE A 246 -6.29 -12.76 11.27
N GLU A 247 -5.28 -12.20 11.92
CA GLU A 247 -5.22 -10.77 12.25
C GLU A 247 -5.11 -9.90 10.99
N THR A 248 -4.27 -10.31 10.02
CA THR A 248 -4.10 -9.58 8.75
C THR A 248 -5.37 -9.57 7.90
N VAL A 249 -6.15 -10.65 7.92
CA VAL A 249 -7.45 -10.73 7.21
C VAL A 249 -8.47 -9.79 7.83
N GLN A 250 -8.52 -9.69 9.15
CA GLN A 250 -9.43 -8.78 9.86
C GLN A 250 -9.08 -7.31 9.62
N GLU A 251 -7.79 -6.95 9.66
CA GLU A 251 -7.34 -5.58 9.42
C GLU A 251 -7.64 -5.11 7.99
N LEU A 252 -7.50 -5.98 6.99
CA LEU A 252 -7.76 -5.64 5.59
C LEU A 252 -9.22 -5.87 5.17
N SER A 253 -10.05 -6.50 5.99
CA SER A 253 -11.46 -6.85 5.69
C SER A 253 -11.63 -7.51 4.32
N LEU A 254 -10.72 -8.42 3.95
CA LEU A 254 -10.69 -9.07 2.64
C LEU A 254 -11.54 -10.35 2.62
N ILE A 255 -12.30 -10.56 1.54
CA ILE A 255 -12.94 -11.85 1.29
C ILE A 255 -11.88 -12.85 0.83
N HIS A 256 -11.81 -13.99 1.51
CA HIS A 256 -10.84 -15.03 1.22
C HIS A 256 -11.32 -15.96 0.09
N ILE A 257 -10.61 -15.97 -1.02
CA ILE A 257 -10.83 -16.90 -2.16
C ILE A 257 -9.63 -17.86 -2.20
N SER A 258 -9.86 -19.11 -1.80
CA SER A 258 -8.84 -20.18 -1.91
C SER A 258 -9.05 -20.98 -3.19
N GLU A 259 -7.96 -21.25 -3.93
CA GLU A 259 -7.99 -22.25 -5.00
C GLU A 259 -8.35 -23.64 -4.41
N PRO A 260 -9.23 -24.41 -5.08
CA PRO A 260 -9.48 -25.76 -4.66
C PRO A 260 -8.19 -26.58 -4.77
N THR A 261 -7.70 -27.05 -3.63
CA THR A 261 -6.54 -27.96 -3.58
C THR A 261 -6.84 -29.20 -4.41
N ARG A 262 -6.08 -29.44 -5.49
CA ARG A 262 -6.11 -30.72 -6.18
C ARG A 262 -5.80 -31.81 -5.16
N ARG A 263 -6.80 -32.59 -4.75
CA ARG A 263 -6.54 -33.87 -4.08
C ARG A 263 -5.71 -34.70 -5.02
N LYS A 264 -4.47 -35.01 -4.63
CA LYS A 264 -3.68 -36.06 -5.25
C LYS A 264 -4.40 -37.36 -4.94
N HIS A 265 -4.94 -38.00 -5.95
CA HIS A 265 -5.28 -39.41 -5.94
C HIS A 265 -4.04 -40.21 -6.32
#